data_2f02d5d7b438639fe2e7ba7c3a2c8670
#
_entry.id   2f02d5d7b438639fe2e7ba7c3a2c8670
#
_cell.length_a   1.000
_cell.length_b   1.000
_cell.length_c   1.000
_cell.angle_alpha   90.00
_cell.angle_beta   90.00
_cell.angle_gamma   90.00
#
_symmetry.space_group_name_H-M   'P 1'
#
loop_
_entity.id
_entity.type
_entity.pdbx_description
1 polymer ?
#
loop_
_entity_poly.entity_id
_entity_poly.type
_entity_poly.pdbx_seq_one_letter_code
_entity_poly.pdbx_strand_id
1 'polypeptide(L)'
;MKVHIFGKKQVLYVVLAIILLCIGMVCALRAVNRLGAAEAAAGITDWGLSFQSEGAPPVANASQEYLRNFDALYVGDANQKEIYITFDAGFENGNTERILDALKKHGVKATFFLVGNYFETQPELVKRMAEEGHTIGNHTYSHPDMSKIGDIQSFQTELQKNEALYRDILGSEMPKLYAAGQIL
;
A
#
# COMPACT_ATOMS: atom_id res chain seq x y z
N MET A 1 10.58 -6.37 -62.18
CA MET A 1 10.19 -6.36 -60.76
C MET A 1 9.82 -4.91 -60.36
N LYS A 2 8.54 -4.59 -60.12
CA LYS A 2 8.13 -3.23 -59.74
C LYS A 2 8.29 -3.09 -58.22
N VAL A 3 9.22 -2.27 -57.77
CA VAL A 3 9.38 -1.95 -56.33
C VAL A 3 8.33 -0.90 -55.98
N HIS A 4 7.38 -1.23 -55.11
CA HIS A 4 6.45 -0.26 -54.53
C HIS A 4 7.13 0.51 -53.43
N ILE A 5 7.47 1.78 -53.66
CA ILE A 5 8.00 2.70 -52.67
C ILE A 5 6.80 3.38 -51.99
N PHE A 6 6.60 3.12 -50.69
CA PHE A 6 5.58 3.80 -49.88
C PHE A 6 5.88 5.29 -49.77
N GLY A 7 4.91 6.13 -50.08
CA GLY A 7 5.04 7.57 -49.86
C GLY A 7 5.05 7.93 -48.37
N LYS A 8 5.70 9.05 -47.95
CA LYS A 8 5.82 9.50 -46.56
C LYS A 8 4.49 9.48 -45.79
N LYS A 9 3.37 9.85 -46.44
CA LYS A 9 2.03 9.80 -45.84
C LYS A 9 1.56 8.39 -45.52
N GLN A 10 1.85 7.44 -46.40
CA GLN A 10 1.46 6.02 -46.21
C GLN A 10 2.27 5.40 -45.07
N VAL A 11 3.57 5.70 -44.96
CA VAL A 11 4.41 5.28 -43.81
C VAL A 11 3.86 5.85 -42.51
N LEU A 12 3.48 7.15 -42.47
CA LEU A 12 2.89 7.77 -41.28
C LEU A 12 1.59 7.09 -40.85
N TYR A 13 0.68 6.76 -41.80
CA TYR A 13 -0.56 6.05 -41.45
C TYR A 13 -0.31 4.64 -40.92
N VAL A 14 0.65 3.92 -41.47
CA VAL A 14 1.04 2.59 -40.96
C VAL A 14 1.58 2.69 -39.53
N VAL A 15 2.47 3.65 -39.27
CA VAL A 15 3.01 3.87 -37.92
C VAL A 15 1.90 4.23 -36.91
N LEU A 16 0.98 5.13 -37.29
CA LEU A 16 -0.16 5.48 -36.43
C LEU A 16 -1.08 4.28 -36.18
N ALA A 17 -1.33 3.46 -37.18
CA ALA A 17 -2.13 2.26 -37.01
C ALA A 17 -1.48 1.24 -36.07
N ILE A 18 -0.15 1.07 -36.13
CA ILE A 18 0.61 0.20 -35.22
C ILE A 18 0.54 0.73 -33.81
N ILE A 19 0.70 2.05 -33.60
CA ILE A 19 0.62 2.68 -32.27
C ILE A 19 -0.77 2.46 -31.67
N LEU A 20 -1.83 2.66 -32.43
CA LEU A 20 -3.21 2.44 -31.97
C LEU A 20 -3.49 0.98 -31.62
N LEU A 21 -2.96 0.05 -32.43
CA LEU A 21 -3.02 -1.39 -32.13
C LEU A 21 -2.30 -1.75 -30.83
N CYS A 22 -1.10 -1.21 -30.62
CA CYS A 22 -0.35 -1.43 -29.38
C CYS A 22 -1.09 -0.86 -28.15
N ILE A 23 -1.66 0.35 -28.26
CA ILE A 23 -2.47 0.94 -27.18
C ILE A 23 -3.70 0.06 -26.89
N GLY A 24 -4.42 -0.38 -27.94
CA GLY A 24 -5.57 -1.27 -27.80
C GLY A 24 -5.20 -2.60 -27.12
N MET A 25 -4.07 -3.19 -27.50
CA MET A 25 -3.58 -4.42 -26.87
C MET A 25 -3.21 -4.25 -25.40
N VAL A 26 -2.54 -3.16 -25.04
CA VAL A 26 -2.23 -2.84 -23.64
C VAL A 26 -3.50 -2.61 -22.82
N CYS A 27 -4.49 -1.91 -23.37
CA CYS A 27 -5.78 -1.71 -22.71
C CYS A 27 -6.54 -3.03 -22.52
N ALA A 28 -6.53 -3.91 -23.54
CA ALA A 28 -7.17 -5.22 -23.44
C ALA A 28 -6.48 -6.12 -22.41
N LEU A 29 -5.15 -6.16 -22.37
CA LEU A 29 -4.39 -6.91 -21.35
C LEU A 29 -4.69 -6.41 -19.94
N ARG A 30 -4.76 -5.08 -19.74
CA ARG A 30 -5.13 -4.50 -18.44
C ARG A 30 -6.57 -4.85 -18.05
N ALA A 31 -7.50 -4.88 -18.99
CA ALA A 31 -8.88 -5.28 -18.74
C ALA A 31 -8.99 -6.76 -18.34
N VAL A 32 -8.28 -7.66 -19.05
CA VAL A 32 -8.24 -9.09 -18.73
C VAL A 32 -7.62 -9.33 -17.35
N ASN A 33 -6.52 -8.64 -17.03
CA ASN A 33 -5.90 -8.76 -15.70
C ASN A 33 -6.84 -8.26 -14.58
N ARG A 34 -7.60 -7.17 -14.81
CA ARG A 34 -8.60 -6.69 -13.85
C ARG A 34 -9.75 -7.67 -13.65
N LEU A 35 -10.22 -8.31 -14.70
CA LEU A 35 -11.28 -9.33 -14.63
C LEU A 35 -10.79 -10.59 -13.88
N GLY A 36 -9.58 -11.06 -14.17
CA GLY A 36 -8.98 -12.19 -13.46
C GLY A 36 -8.73 -11.88 -11.98
N ALA A 37 -8.35 -10.63 -11.66
CA ALA A 37 -8.20 -10.17 -10.29
C ALA A 37 -9.54 -10.12 -9.53
N ALA A 38 -10.63 -9.70 -10.19
CA ALA A 38 -11.96 -9.68 -9.61
C ALA A 38 -12.51 -11.10 -9.36
N GLU A 39 -12.24 -12.06 -10.25
CA GLU A 39 -12.61 -13.46 -10.05
C GLU A 39 -11.84 -14.13 -8.91
N ALA A 40 -10.53 -13.83 -8.78
CA ALA A 40 -9.72 -14.32 -7.67
C ALA A 40 -10.17 -13.71 -6.33
N ALA A 41 -10.62 -12.44 -6.31
CA ALA A 41 -11.17 -11.79 -5.13
C ALA A 41 -12.52 -12.37 -4.67
N ALA A 42 -13.35 -12.82 -5.60
CA ALA A 42 -14.68 -13.36 -5.30
C ALA A 42 -14.65 -14.65 -4.42
N GLY A 43 -13.48 -15.27 -4.31
CA GLY A 43 -13.26 -16.45 -3.45
C GLY A 43 -12.59 -16.14 -2.10
N ILE A 44 -12.14 -14.91 -1.86
CA ILE A 44 -11.47 -14.50 -0.62
C ILE A 44 -12.49 -13.79 0.26
N THR A 45 -13.00 -14.49 1.27
CA THR A 45 -13.97 -13.93 2.22
C THR A 45 -13.31 -13.20 3.38
N ASP A 46 -12.09 -13.61 3.76
CA ASP A 46 -11.36 -13.08 4.90
C ASP A 46 -9.88 -12.99 4.57
N TRP A 47 -9.20 -11.99 5.13
CA TRP A 47 -7.75 -11.90 5.07
C TRP A 47 -7.11 -12.63 6.25
N GLY A 48 -6.06 -13.42 6.00
CA GLY A 48 -5.34 -14.07 7.08
C GLY A 48 -3.98 -14.63 6.65
N LEU A 49 -3.11 -14.77 7.65
CA LEU A 49 -1.80 -15.39 7.53
C LEU A 49 -1.76 -16.70 8.32
N SER A 50 -1.14 -17.73 7.75
CA SER A 50 -0.88 -18.99 8.40
C SER A 50 0.63 -19.20 8.56
N PHE A 51 1.08 -19.43 9.78
CA PHE A 51 2.47 -19.76 10.12
C PHE A 51 2.60 -21.27 10.20
N GLN A 52 3.05 -21.91 9.14
CA GLN A 52 3.04 -23.38 8.99
C GLN A 52 4.32 -24.05 9.47
N SER A 53 5.46 -23.37 9.39
CA SER A 53 6.78 -23.91 9.75
C SER A 53 7.65 -22.84 10.35
N GLU A 54 8.46 -23.20 11.34
CA GLU A 54 9.47 -22.30 11.89
C GLU A 54 10.52 -21.95 10.82
N GLY A 55 10.88 -20.67 10.72
CA GLY A 55 11.85 -20.17 9.76
C GLY A 55 11.36 -20.09 8.30
N ALA A 56 10.09 -20.40 8.04
CA ALA A 56 9.48 -20.22 6.72
C ALA A 56 8.58 -18.96 6.69
N PRO A 57 8.47 -18.29 5.53
CA PRO A 57 7.52 -17.19 5.38
C PRO A 57 6.08 -17.65 5.64
N PRO A 58 5.22 -16.77 6.17
CA PRO A 58 3.81 -17.08 6.34
C PRO A 58 3.12 -17.29 4.99
N VAL A 59 2.07 -18.08 4.98
CA VAL A 59 1.20 -18.29 3.83
C VAL A 59 -0.08 -17.48 4.02
N ALA A 60 -0.39 -16.62 3.07
CA ALA A 60 -1.64 -15.86 3.05
C ALA A 60 -2.75 -16.65 2.31
N ASN A 61 -4.00 -16.34 2.60
CA ASN A 61 -5.15 -16.85 1.85
C ASN A 61 -5.34 -16.14 0.48
N ALA A 62 -4.52 -15.11 0.18
CA ALA A 62 -4.38 -14.52 -1.15
C ALA A 62 -2.95 -14.70 -1.65
N SER A 63 -2.76 -14.97 -2.96
CA SER A 63 -1.42 -15.11 -3.53
C SER A 63 -0.69 -13.77 -3.59
N GLN A 64 0.66 -13.79 -3.49
CA GLN A 64 1.48 -12.58 -3.67
C GLN A 64 1.28 -11.95 -5.06
N GLU A 65 1.10 -12.77 -6.10
CA GLU A 65 0.87 -12.30 -7.46
C GLU A 65 -0.47 -11.50 -7.55
N TYR A 66 -1.52 -12.00 -6.91
CA TYR A 66 -2.79 -11.30 -6.80
C TYR A 66 -2.63 -9.96 -6.07
N LEU A 67 -1.97 -9.95 -4.91
CA LEU A 67 -1.78 -8.76 -4.07
C LEU A 67 -0.95 -7.68 -4.75
N ARG A 68 0.04 -8.04 -5.58
CA ARG A 68 0.85 -7.09 -6.36
C ARG A 68 0.02 -6.21 -7.31
N ASN A 69 -1.16 -6.68 -7.77
CA ASN A 69 -2.06 -5.86 -8.57
C ASN A 69 -2.64 -4.66 -7.81
N PHE A 70 -2.52 -4.68 -6.48
CA PHE A 70 -2.99 -3.64 -5.57
C PHE A 70 -1.84 -2.99 -4.79
N ASP A 71 -0.59 -3.22 -5.20
CA ASP A 71 0.61 -2.80 -4.48
C ASP A 71 0.62 -3.25 -3.00
N ALA A 72 -0.07 -4.37 -2.71
CA ALA A 72 -0.17 -4.94 -1.38
C ALA A 72 0.92 -5.99 -1.13
N LEU A 73 1.54 -5.94 0.05
CA LEU A 73 2.61 -6.82 0.48
C LEU A 73 2.32 -7.35 1.89
N TYR A 74 2.67 -8.61 2.14
CA TYR A 74 2.61 -9.21 3.48
C TYR A 74 3.91 -9.94 3.86
N VAL A 75 4.84 -10.07 2.93
CA VAL A 75 6.14 -10.71 3.13
C VAL A 75 7.18 -10.05 2.22
N GLY A 76 8.39 -9.87 2.72
CA GLY A 76 9.53 -9.39 1.96
C GLY A 76 10.20 -10.50 1.12
N ASP A 77 11.38 -10.20 0.57
CA ASP A 77 12.19 -11.18 -0.15
C ASP A 77 12.82 -12.17 0.84
N ALA A 78 12.38 -13.43 0.81
CA ALA A 78 12.88 -14.49 1.68
C ALA A 78 14.37 -14.81 1.49
N ASN A 79 15.01 -14.36 0.41
CA ASN A 79 16.44 -14.51 0.18
C ASN A 79 17.28 -13.43 0.87
N GLN A 80 16.63 -12.39 1.41
CA GLN A 80 17.29 -11.31 2.13
C GLN A 80 17.10 -11.50 3.64
N LYS A 81 18.17 -11.22 4.41
CA LYS A 81 18.12 -11.25 5.88
C LYS A 81 17.63 -9.89 6.40
N GLU A 82 16.40 -9.55 6.10
CA GLU A 82 15.76 -8.29 6.48
C GLU A 82 14.51 -8.53 7.32
N ILE A 83 14.30 -7.67 8.30
CA ILE A 83 13.11 -7.65 9.14
C ILE A 83 12.48 -6.27 9.03
N TYR A 84 11.19 -6.21 8.74
CA TYR A 84 10.39 -5.00 8.72
C TYR A 84 9.63 -4.91 10.04
N ILE A 85 9.92 -3.88 10.83
CA ILE A 85 9.24 -3.65 12.11
C ILE A 85 8.13 -2.64 11.88
N THR A 86 6.90 -3.02 12.22
CA THR A 86 5.72 -2.15 12.15
C THR A 86 5.03 -2.06 13.51
N PHE A 87 4.43 -0.92 13.77
CA PHE A 87 3.60 -0.66 14.95
C PHE A 87 2.29 -0.04 14.49
N ASP A 88 1.18 -0.68 14.85
CA ASP A 88 -0.14 -0.12 14.69
C ASP A 88 -0.54 0.57 16.00
N ALA A 89 -0.82 1.87 15.95
CA ALA A 89 -1.08 2.65 17.16
C ALA A 89 -2.30 3.56 17.02
N GLY A 90 -3.25 3.38 17.93
CA GLY A 90 -4.47 4.19 18.02
C GLY A 90 -4.60 4.94 19.33
N PHE A 91 -3.89 4.51 20.37
CA PHE A 91 -3.94 5.10 21.72
C PHE A 91 -2.58 5.01 22.39
N GLU A 92 -2.15 6.08 23.09
CA GLU A 92 -0.93 6.11 23.85
C GLU A 92 -1.19 5.66 25.30
N ASN A 93 -0.37 4.70 25.76
CA ASN A 93 -0.45 4.14 27.10
C ASN A 93 0.89 4.23 27.90
N GLY A 94 1.80 5.12 27.47
CA GLY A 94 3.09 5.36 28.09
C GLY A 94 4.22 4.47 27.58
N ASN A 95 4.02 3.73 26.49
CA ASN A 95 5.04 2.83 25.93
C ASN A 95 5.80 3.40 24.75
N THR A 96 5.22 4.31 23.97
CA THR A 96 5.81 4.76 22.70
C THR A 96 7.16 5.45 22.89
N GLU A 97 7.34 6.28 23.92
CA GLU A 97 8.64 6.90 24.19
C GLU A 97 9.73 5.85 24.41
N ARG A 98 9.43 4.80 25.19
CA ARG A 98 10.37 3.71 25.48
C ARG A 98 10.69 2.89 24.22
N ILE A 99 9.71 2.71 23.32
CA ILE A 99 9.90 2.05 22.03
C ILE A 99 10.85 2.89 21.16
N LEU A 100 10.60 4.18 21.05
CA LEU A 100 11.46 5.10 20.28
C LEU A 100 12.88 5.14 20.83
N ASP A 101 13.04 5.19 22.17
CA ASP A 101 14.35 5.13 22.82
C ASP A 101 15.10 3.83 22.47
N ALA A 102 14.41 2.70 22.47
CA ALA A 102 14.99 1.41 22.11
C ALA A 102 15.38 1.36 20.62
N LEU A 103 14.53 1.81 19.71
CA LEU A 103 14.82 1.88 18.28
C LEU A 103 16.03 2.78 18.02
N LYS A 104 16.08 3.95 18.65
CA LYS A 104 17.20 4.90 18.55
C LYS A 104 18.49 4.29 19.07
N LYS A 105 18.46 3.66 20.25
CA LYS A 105 19.61 2.99 20.86
C LYS A 105 20.24 1.94 19.94
N HIS A 106 19.42 1.22 19.19
CA HIS A 106 19.87 0.15 18.29
C HIS A 106 20.04 0.60 16.83
N GLY A 107 19.79 1.89 16.52
CA GLY A 107 19.89 2.42 15.14
C GLY A 107 18.87 1.82 14.19
N VAL A 108 17.74 1.32 14.71
CA VAL A 108 16.69 0.65 13.93
C VAL A 108 15.60 1.65 13.53
N LYS A 109 15.14 1.56 12.28
CA LYS A 109 13.97 2.31 11.81
C LYS A 109 12.77 1.37 11.74
N ALA A 110 11.58 1.94 11.96
CA ALA A 110 10.32 1.23 11.95
C ALA A 110 9.26 2.03 11.16
N THR A 111 8.17 1.38 10.83
CA THR A 111 6.96 2.04 10.31
C THR A 111 5.90 2.07 11.40
N PHE A 112 5.33 3.23 11.65
CA PHE A 112 4.21 3.43 12.57
C PHE A 112 2.96 3.72 11.76
N PHE A 113 1.97 2.84 11.81
CA PHE A 113 0.65 3.07 11.24
C PHE A 113 -0.25 3.68 12.31
N LEU A 114 -0.62 4.95 12.13
CA LEU A 114 -1.31 5.72 13.15
C LEU A 114 -2.78 5.97 12.79
N VAL A 115 -3.65 5.79 13.77
CA VAL A 115 -5.07 6.15 13.73
C VAL A 115 -5.23 7.64 14.02
N GLY A 116 -6.34 8.26 13.58
CA GLY A 116 -6.63 9.69 13.78
C GLY A 116 -6.48 10.14 15.22
N ASN A 117 -7.02 9.39 16.18
CA ASN A 117 -6.86 9.70 17.61
C ASN A 117 -5.40 9.86 18.06
N TYR A 118 -4.47 9.08 17.49
CA TYR A 118 -3.06 9.19 17.87
C TYR A 118 -2.46 10.52 17.38
N PHE A 119 -2.78 10.96 16.16
CA PHE A 119 -2.36 12.26 15.65
C PHE A 119 -2.91 13.42 16.49
N GLU A 120 -4.19 13.33 16.88
CA GLU A 120 -4.87 14.40 17.63
C GLU A 120 -4.34 14.51 19.06
N THR A 121 -4.03 13.40 19.71
CA THR A 121 -3.68 13.39 21.13
C THR A 121 -2.17 13.37 21.38
N GLN A 122 -1.36 12.96 20.41
CA GLN A 122 0.09 12.76 20.57
C GLN A 122 0.95 13.43 19.49
N PRO A 123 0.69 14.70 19.10
CA PRO A 123 1.41 15.35 18.01
C PRO A 123 2.93 15.42 18.24
N GLU A 124 3.38 15.55 19.48
CA GLU A 124 4.81 15.60 19.79
C GLU A 124 5.51 14.25 19.59
N LEU A 125 4.83 13.13 19.87
CA LEU A 125 5.38 11.81 19.56
C LEU A 125 5.42 11.56 18.05
N VAL A 126 4.42 12.04 17.31
CA VAL A 126 4.40 11.99 15.84
C VAL A 126 5.58 12.76 15.25
N LYS A 127 5.86 13.98 15.74
CA LYS A 127 7.04 14.76 15.34
C LYS A 127 8.33 14.00 15.65
N ARG A 128 8.46 13.46 16.87
CA ARG A 128 9.62 12.69 17.31
C ARG A 128 9.85 11.46 16.39
N MET A 129 8.79 10.73 16.02
CA MET A 129 8.89 9.60 15.08
C MET A 129 9.50 10.04 13.76
N ALA A 130 9.00 11.14 13.19
CA ALA A 130 9.50 11.69 11.93
C ALA A 130 10.95 12.18 12.03
N GLU A 131 11.29 12.93 13.07
CA GLU A 131 12.65 13.47 13.33
C GLU A 131 13.68 12.35 13.54
N GLU A 132 13.27 11.26 14.18
CA GLU A 132 14.11 10.08 14.36
C GLU A 132 14.18 9.21 13.11
N GLY A 133 13.51 9.60 12.00
CA GLY A 133 13.58 8.98 10.68
C GLY A 133 12.78 7.68 10.57
N HIS A 134 11.73 7.52 11.36
CA HIS A 134 10.74 6.47 11.19
C HIS A 134 9.75 6.84 10.10
N THR A 135 9.16 5.84 9.47
CA THR A 135 8.08 6.03 8.51
C THR A 135 6.75 6.08 9.26
N ILE A 136 5.89 7.03 8.91
CA ILE A 136 4.53 7.13 9.44
C ILE A 136 3.56 6.82 8.31
N GLY A 137 2.73 5.81 8.49
CA GLY A 137 1.72 5.36 7.55
C GLY A 137 0.30 5.58 8.06
N ASN A 138 -0.65 5.43 7.17
CA ASN A 138 -2.06 5.64 7.44
C ASN A 138 -2.73 4.38 7.96
N HIS A 139 -3.39 4.47 9.15
CA HIS A 139 -4.16 3.37 9.73
C HIS A 139 -5.65 3.68 9.82
N THR A 140 -6.16 4.52 8.92
CA THR A 140 -7.49 5.11 8.92
C THR A 140 -7.70 6.12 10.06
N TYR A 141 -8.72 6.98 9.93
CA TYR A 141 -9.00 7.99 10.94
C TYR A 141 -9.69 7.39 12.17
N SER A 142 -10.76 6.61 11.96
CA SER A 142 -11.59 6.07 13.04
C SER A 142 -11.38 4.58 13.31
N HIS A 143 -10.46 3.92 12.60
CA HIS A 143 -10.18 2.48 12.68
C HIS A 143 -11.44 1.61 12.49
N PRO A 144 -12.23 1.85 11.42
CA PRO A 144 -13.46 1.10 11.20
C PRO A 144 -13.17 -0.34 10.79
N ASP A 145 -14.17 -1.19 10.95
CA ASP A 145 -14.17 -2.50 10.29
C ASP A 145 -14.26 -2.29 8.77
N MET A 146 -13.12 -2.52 8.09
CA MET A 146 -12.97 -2.26 6.67
C MET A 146 -13.90 -3.10 5.80
N SER A 147 -14.32 -4.27 6.27
CA SER A 147 -15.29 -5.13 5.58
C SER A 147 -16.69 -4.50 5.48
N LYS A 148 -16.99 -3.53 6.33
CA LYS A 148 -18.28 -2.82 6.39
C LYS A 148 -18.30 -1.50 5.64
N ILE A 149 -17.15 -1.05 5.11
CA ILE A 149 -17.11 0.15 4.26
C ILE A 149 -17.63 -0.23 2.87
N GLY A 150 -18.86 0.19 2.58
CA GLY A 150 -19.56 -0.20 1.35
C GLY A 150 -19.27 0.66 0.13
N ASP A 151 -18.52 1.78 0.27
CA ASP A 151 -18.27 2.70 -0.84
C ASP A 151 -16.88 3.36 -0.77
N ILE A 152 -16.38 3.70 -1.97
CA ILE A 152 -15.05 4.28 -2.13
C ILE A 152 -14.92 5.67 -1.48
N GLN A 153 -16.00 6.43 -1.40
CA GLN A 153 -15.98 7.78 -0.83
C GLN A 153 -15.76 7.73 0.68
N SER A 154 -16.44 6.83 1.38
CA SER A 154 -16.23 6.58 2.81
C SER A 154 -14.81 6.13 3.11
N PHE A 155 -14.28 5.21 2.30
CA PHE A 155 -12.89 4.77 2.40
C PHE A 155 -11.90 5.94 2.21
N GLN A 156 -12.07 6.72 1.15
CA GLN A 156 -11.21 7.88 0.89
C GLN A 156 -11.28 8.90 2.01
N THR A 157 -12.46 9.12 2.60
CA THR A 157 -12.64 10.06 3.71
C THR A 157 -11.84 9.66 4.94
N GLU A 158 -11.82 8.37 5.27
CA GLU A 158 -11.01 7.84 6.37
C GLU A 158 -9.51 8.09 6.15
N LEU A 159 -9.01 7.88 4.94
CA LEU A 159 -7.60 8.11 4.62
C LEU A 159 -7.26 9.61 4.60
N GLN A 160 -8.07 10.44 3.94
CA GLN A 160 -7.82 11.87 3.76
C GLN A 160 -7.81 12.64 5.07
N LYS A 161 -8.65 12.25 6.05
CA LYS A 161 -8.62 12.86 7.38
C LYS A 161 -7.29 12.66 8.08
N ASN A 162 -6.74 11.46 8.04
CA ASN A 162 -5.41 11.18 8.58
C ASN A 162 -4.30 11.91 7.84
N GLU A 163 -4.35 11.95 6.51
CA GLU A 163 -3.40 12.69 5.69
C GLU A 163 -3.40 14.19 6.02
N ALA A 164 -4.57 14.76 6.33
CA ALA A 164 -4.68 16.15 6.76
C ALA A 164 -4.01 16.38 8.11
N LEU A 165 -4.28 15.55 9.12
CA LEU A 165 -3.65 15.63 10.44
C LEU A 165 -2.12 15.49 10.36
N TYR A 166 -1.63 14.55 9.56
CA TYR A 166 -0.19 14.40 9.31
C TYR A 166 0.42 15.66 8.74
N ARG A 167 -0.22 16.25 7.72
CA ARG A 167 0.25 17.50 7.08
C ARG A 167 0.24 18.67 8.04
N ASP A 168 -0.78 18.79 8.86
CA ASP A 168 -0.89 19.87 9.86
C ASP A 168 0.22 19.78 10.91
N ILE A 169 0.64 18.57 11.29
CA ILE A 169 1.69 18.34 12.30
C ILE A 169 3.10 18.48 11.70
N LEU A 170 3.34 17.92 10.52
CA LEU A 170 4.68 17.74 9.96
C LEU A 170 4.99 18.67 8.76
N GLY A 171 3.98 19.36 8.22
CA GLY A 171 4.15 20.30 7.12
C GLY A 171 4.48 19.65 5.76
N SER A 172 4.29 18.33 5.61
CA SER A 172 4.59 17.57 4.40
C SER A 172 3.48 16.57 4.08
N GLU A 173 3.50 16.02 2.87
CA GLU A 173 2.54 14.98 2.48
C GLU A 173 2.89 13.64 3.14
N MET A 174 1.84 12.92 3.59
CA MET A 174 1.99 11.58 4.18
C MET A 174 2.49 10.58 3.12
N PRO A 175 3.43 9.70 3.46
CA PRO A 175 3.79 8.57 2.59
C PRO A 175 2.57 7.73 2.24
N LYS A 176 2.48 7.25 1.00
CA LYS A 176 1.38 6.42 0.52
C LYS A 176 1.51 4.97 1.01
N LEU A 177 1.57 4.81 2.32
CA LEU A 177 1.59 3.54 3.04
C LEU A 177 0.35 3.43 3.89
N TYR A 178 -0.34 2.32 3.77
CA TYR A 178 -1.59 2.04 4.45
C TYR A 178 -1.56 0.64 5.06
N ALA A 179 -1.95 0.52 6.31
CA ALA A 179 -2.31 -0.75 6.93
C ALA A 179 -3.81 -0.76 7.17
N ALA A 180 -4.46 -1.84 6.76
CA ALA A 180 -5.89 -2.00 7.02
C ALA A 180 -6.15 -2.02 8.53
N GLY A 181 -7.21 -1.36 8.96
CA GLY A 181 -7.81 -1.59 10.27
C GLY A 181 -8.35 -3.02 10.37
N GLN A 182 -9.18 -3.31 11.37
CA GLN A 182 -9.76 -4.66 11.53
C GLN A 182 -10.39 -5.16 10.22
N ILE A 183 -9.97 -6.33 9.79
CA ILE A 183 -10.63 -7.15 8.78
C ILE A 183 -11.03 -8.42 9.54
N LEU A 184 -12.27 -8.42 10.03
CA LEU A 184 -12.88 -9.58 10.70
C LEU A 184 -13.69 -10.37 9.70
#